data_c10b24e7a1b6391a00efcb0a32cd7583
#
_entry.id   c10b24e7a1b6391a00efcb0a32cd7583
#
_cell.length_a   1.000
_cell.length_b   1.000
_cell.length_c   1.000
_cell.angle_alpha   90.00
_cell.angle_beta   90.00
_cell.angle_gamma   90.00
#
_symmetry.space_group_name_H-M   'P 1'
#
loop_
_entity.id
_entity.type
_entity.pdbx_description
1 polymer ?
#
loop_
_entity_poly.entity_id
_entity_poly.type
_entity_poly.pdbx_seq_one_letter_code
_entity_poly.pdbx_strand_id
1 'polypeptide(L)'
;LENLLFSMNSTMPLFFIMLLGYVLHRTGFLSDAFVAGANKFVFYVALPVQLFRDLGKNDVRTTFDGRYVLFCFVVTLVSILVIWALAKVFLKGTGLVGEFVQVCYRSSAAILGTAFLQSIYGDASMSSLMILGSVPLYNIMAVVILTLESPAAAQTGSMSAKLKNCLLYTSDAA
;
A
#
# COMPACT_ATOMS: atom_id res chain seq x y z
N LEU A 1 -18.83 -12.67 -22.87
CA LEU A 1 -18.47 -13.92 -22.17
C LEU A 1 -16.95 -14.08 -22.10
N GLU A 2 -16.22 -13.78 -23.17
CA GLU A 2 -14.74 -13.90 -23.24
C GLU A 2 -14.04 -13.03 -22.19
N ASN A 3 -14.46 -11.77 -22.01
CA ASN A 3 -13.89 -10.87 -21.01
C ASN A 3 -14.14 -11.36 -19.57
N LEU A 4 -15.28 -12.00 -19.32
CA LEU A 4 -15.59 -12.58 -18.02
C LEU A 4 -14.72 -13.81 -17.73
N LEU A 5 -14.58 -14.70 -18.72
CA LEU A 5 -13.72 -15.88 -18.60
C LEU A 5 -12.25 -15.49 -18.42
N PHE A 6 -11.79 -14.48 -19.16
CA PHE A 6 -10.44 -13.94 -18.98
C PHE A 6 -10.21 -13.38 -17.58
N SER A 7 -11.15 -12.57 -17.09
CA SER A 7 -11.07 -12.01 -15.72
C SER A 7 -11.09 -13.11 -14.66
N MET A 8 -11.94 -14.12 -14.81
CA MET A 8 -11.97 -15.25 -13.90
C MET A 8 -10.68 -16.05 -13.93
N ASN A 9 -10.14 -16.38 -15.09
CA ASN A 9 -8.88 -17.11 -15.21
C ASN A 9 -7.71 -16.38 -14.58
N SER A 10 -7.68 -15.05 -14.63
CA SER A 10 -6.63 -14.24 -14.03
C SER A 10 -6.79 -14.09 -12.52
N THR A 11 -8.02 -14.04 -12.02
CA THR A 11 -8.31 -13.76 -10.61
C THR A 11 -8.42 -15.02 -9.76
N MET A 12 -8.98 -16.09 -10.31
CA MET A 12 -9.24 -17.35 -9.58
C MET A 12 -7.98 -17.98 -8.94
N PRO A 13 -6.82 -18.04 -9.63
CA PRO A 13 -5.62 -18.60 -9.01
C PRO A 13 -5.22 -17.87 -7.73
N LEU A 14 -5.29 -16.53 -7.74
CA LEU A 14 -4.97 -15.71 -6.57
C LEU A 14 -5.98 -15.95 -5.44
N PHE A 15 -7.27 -16.02 -5.78
CA PHE A 15 -8.32 -16.30 -4.81
C PHE A 15 -8.13 -17.68 -4.16
N PHE A 16 -7.80 -18.70 -4.94
CA PHE A 16 -7.54 -20.04 -4.41
C PHE A 16 -6.31 -20.09 -3.48
N ILE A 17 -5.23 -19.37 -3.80
CA ILE A 17 -4.06 -19.27 -2.92
C ILE A 17 -4.44 -18.59 -1.61
N MET A 18 -5.22 -17.51 -1.64
CA MET A 18 -5.71 -16.83 -0.44
C MET A 18 -6.60 -17.75 0.40
N LEU A 19 -7.53 -18.47 -0.24
CA LEU A 19 -8.41 -19.43 0.41
C LEU A 19 -7.60 -20.58 1.06
N LEU A 20 -6.62 -21.12 0.34
CA LEU A 20 -5.72 -22.14 0.86
C LEU A 20 -4.97 -21.64 2.09
N GLY A 21 -4.40 -20.44 2.04
CA GLY A 21 -3.72 -19.82 3.19
C GLY A 21 -4.64 -19.67 4.40
N TYR A 22 -5.89 -19.24 4.16
CA TYR A 22 -6.91 -19.14 5.21
C TYR A 22 -7.23 -20.49 5.83
N VAL A 23 -7.45 -21.53 5.00
CA VAL A 23 -7.74 -22.89 5.48
C VAL A 23 -6.58 -23.46 6.29
N LEU A 24 -5.35 -23.31 5.81
CA LEU A 24 -4.13 -23.76 6.52
C LEU A 24 -3.94 -23.06 7.86
N HIS A 25 -4.27 -21.77 7.94
CA HIS A 25 -4.27 -21.06 9.22
C HIS A 25 -5.39 -21.55 10.14
N ARG A 26 -6.58 -21.73 9.60
CA ARG A 26 -7.76 -22.19 10.38
C ARG A 26 -7.60 -23.62 10.92
N THR A 27 -6.91 -24.49 10.19
CA THR A 27 -6.60 -25.86 10.61
C THR A 27 -5.45 -25.94 11.62
N GLY A 28 -4.81 -24.81 11.94
CA GLY A 28 -3.69 -24.77 12.89
C GLY A 28 -2.34 -25.21 12.28
N PHE A 29 -2.30 -25.49 10.98
CA PHE A 29 -1.03 -25.84 10.30
C PHE A 29 -0.08 -24.62 10.24
N LEU A 30 -0.63 -23.42 10.05
CA LEU A 30 0.12 -22.17 10.11
C LEU A 30 -0.18 -21.48 11.45
N SER A 31 0.83 -21.38 12.32
CA SER A 31 0.70 -20.65 13.59
C SER A 31 0.74 -19.13 13.37
N ASP A 32 0.15 -18.36 14.29
CA ASP A 32 0.20 -16.89 14.26
C ASP A 32 1.64 -16.36 14.26
N ALA A 33 2.53 -17.02 15.01
CA ALA A 33 3.95 -16.67 15.04
C ALA A 33 4.62 -16.85 13.67
N PHE A 34 4.28 -17.92 12.95
CA PHE A 34 4.76 -18.15 11.59
C PHE A 34 4.24 -17.08 10.64
N VAL A 35 2.95 -16.78 10.69
CA VAL A 35 2.33 -15.75 9.83
C VAL A 35 2.97 -14.39 10.07
N ALA A 36 3.19 -14.00 11.33
CA ALA A 36 3.88 -12.76 11.68
C ALA A 36 5.33 -12.73 11.18
N GLY A 37 6.06 -13.83 11.32
CA GLY A 37 7.42 -13.96 10.79
C GLY A 37 7.47 -13.91 9.28
N ALA A 38 6.55 -14.61 8.60
CA ALA A 38 6.43 -14.60 7.14
C ALA A 38 6.10 -13.20 6.61
N ASN A 39 5.20 -12.47 7.25
CA ASN A 39 4.89 -11.09 6.90
C ASN A 39 6.12 -10.19 7.01
N LYS A 40 6.87 -10.28 8.11
CA LYS A 40 8.13 -9.52 8.26
C LYS A 40 9.11 -9.87 7.14
N PHE A 41 9.31 -11.14 6.85
CA PHE A 41 10.19 -11.58 5.77
C PHE A 41 9.75 -11.02 4.40
N VAL A 42 8.45 -11.09 4.09
CA VAL A 42 7.91 -10.55 2.83
C VAL A 42 8.17 -9.05 2.72
N PHE A 43 7.87 -8.27 3.77
CA PHE A 43 8.00 -6.81 3.72
C PHE A 43 9.45 -6.32 3.74
N TYR A 44 10.34 -6.97 4.52
CA TYR A 44 11.72 -6.48 4.69
C TYR A 44 12.71 -7.10 3.72
N VAL A 45 12.41 -8.28 3.18
CA VAL A 45 13.33 -9.01 2.29
C VAL A 45 12.73 -9.24 0.92
N ALA A 46 11.59 -9.92 0.83
CA ALA A 46 11.05 -10.37 -0.46
C ALA A 46 10.64 -9.20 -1.36
N LEU A 47 9.90 -8.21 -0.83
CA LEU A 47 9.46 -7.05 -1.61
C LEU A 47 10.63 -6.17 -2.09
N PRO A 48 11.61 -5.78 -1.25
CA PRO A 48 12.77 -5.03 -1.72
C PRO A 48 13.58 -5.80 -2.77
N VAL A 49 13.81 -7.10 -2.56
CA VAL A 49 14.54 -7.94 -3.52
C VAL A 49 13.79 -8.06 -4.83
N GLN A 50 12.47 -8.27 -4.79
CA GLN A 50 11.63 -8.32 -5.97
C GLN A 50 11.67 -6.99 -6.73
N LEU A 51 11.49 -5.87 -6.03
CA LEU A 51 11.56 -4.53 -6.63
C LEU A 51 12.92 -4.30 -7.29
N PHE A 52 14.01 -4.66 -6.63
CA PHE A 52 15.37 -4.52 -7.17
C PHE A 52 15.58 -5.41 -8.40
N ARG A 53 15.08 -6.65 -8.36
CA ARG A 53 15.12 -7.58 -9.49
C ARG A 53 14.32 -7.06 -10.70
N ASP A 54 13.12 -6.55 -10.47
CA ASP A 54 12.24 -6.09 -11.54
C ASP A 54 12.78 -4.79 -12.17
N LEU A 55 13.34 -3.89 -11.36
CA LEU A 55 14.05 -2.72 -11.86
C LEU A 55 15.37 -3.09 -12.58
N GLY A 56 16.07 -4.13 -12.12
CA GLY A 56 17.35 -4.56 -12.72
C GLY A 56 17.22 -5.40 -13.98
N LYS A 57 16.08 -6.08 -14.20
CA LYS A 57 15.82 -6.84 -15.43
C LYS A 57 15.58 -5.98 -16.66
N ASN A 58 15.02 -4.82 -16.44
CA ASN A 58 14.78 -3.86 -17.49
C ASN A 58 15.96 -2.89 -17.54
N ASP A 59 16.42 -2.57 -18.72
CA ASP A 59 17.41 -1.53 -18.91
C ASP A 59 16.81 -0.23 -18.36
N VAL A 60 17.25 0.16 -17.14
CA VAL A 60 16.67 1.30 -16.40
C VAL A 60 16.64 2.56 -17.25
N ARG A 61 17.57 2.66 -18.22
CA ARG A 61 17.63 3.79 -19.15
C ARG A 61 16.54 3.80 -20.21
N THR A 62 16.05 2.63 -20.62
CA THR A 62 15.05 2.49 -21.69
C THR A 62 13.63 2.27 -21.14
N THR A 63 13.51 1.68 -19.96
CA THR A 63 12.20 1.32 -19.36
C THR A 63 11.74 2.32 -18.30
N PHE A 64 12.67 3.15 -17.78
CA PHE A 64 12.29 4.16 -16.77
C PHE A 64 11.54 5.32 -17.44
N ASP A 65 10.23 5.23 -17.43
CA ASP A 65 9.36 6.33 -17.83
C ASP A 65 9.08 7.26 -16.63
N GLY A 66 9.88 8.30 -16.50
CA GLY A 66 9.69 9.33 -15.47
C GLY A 66 8.33 10.03 -15.55
N ARG A 67 7.73 10.09 -16.74
CA ARG A 67 6.38 10.65 -16.93
C ARG A 67 5.33 9.75 -16.28
N TYR A 68 5.48 8.43 -16.44
CA TYR A 68 4.59 7.46 -15.81
C TYR A 68 4.69 7.48 -14.28
N VAL A 69 5.91 7.53 -13.73
CA VAL A 69 6.14 7.65 -12.28
C VAL A 69 5.53 8.95 -11.75
N LEU A 70 5.75 10.07 -12.45
CA LEU A 70 5.18 11.37 -12.08
C LEU A 70 3.64 11.34 -12.16
N PHE A 71 3.09 10.72 -13.19
CA PHE A 71 1.64 10.54 -13.32
C PHE A 71 1.08 9.74 -12.14
N CYS A 72 1.68 8.60 -11.79
CA CYS A 72 1.28 7.80 -10.64
C CYS A 72 1.36 8.61 -9.33
N PHE A 73 2.42 9.38 -9.14
CA PHE A 73 2.58 10.25 -7.98
C PHE A 73 1.48 11.32 -7.90
N VAL A 74 1.23 12.04 -8.98
CA VAL A 74 0.21 13.11 -9.03
C VAL A 74 -1.18 12.57 -8.82
N VAL A 75 -1.55 11.48 -9.52
CA VAL A 75 -2.89 10.87 -9.37
C VAL A 75 -3.09 10.36 -7.95
N THR A 76 -2.09 9.73 -7.36
CA THR A 76 -2.14 9.25 -5.98
C THR A 76 -2.31 10.42 -5.00
N LEU A 77 -1.54 11.49 -5.17
CA LEU A 77 -1.64 12.68 -4.33
C LEU A 77 -3.03 13.33 -4.41
N VAL A 78 -3.53 13.52 -5.63
CA VAL A 78 -4.88 14.09 -5.85
C VAL A 78 -5.95 13.20 -5.22
N SER A 79 -5.86 11.88 -5.40
CA SER A 79 -6.80 10.94 -4.81
C SER A 79 -6.82 11.02 -3.28
N ILE A 80 -5.65 11.07 -2.64
CA ILE A 80 -5.54 11.22 -1.18
C ILE A 80 -6.17 12.53 -0.71
N LEU A 81 -5.87 13.65 -1.39
CA LEU A 81 -6.41 14.96 -1.03
C LEU A 81 -7.93 15.02 -1.18
N VAL A 82 -8.48 14.45 -2.25
CA VAL A 82 -9.93 14.37 -2.47
C VAL A 82 -10.60 13.53 -1.38
N ILE A 83 -10.07 12.33 -1.09
CA ILE A 83 -10.58 11.46 -0.02
C ILE A 83 -10.52 12.18 1.32
N TRP A 84 -9.42 12.86 1.62
CA TRP A 84 -9.26 13.60 2.86
C TRP A 84 -10.26 14.78 2.97
N ALA A 85 -10.46 15.54 1.90
CA ALA A 85 -11.45 16.60 1.86
C ALA A 85 -12.88 16.06 2.06
N LEU A 86 -13.24 14.97 1.39
CA LEU A 86 -14.53 14.31 1.56
C LEU A 86 -14.72 13.77 2.99
N ALA A 87 -13.70 13.12 3.53
CA ALA A 87 -13.76 12.61 4.90
C ALA A 87 -13.98 13.74 5.93
N LYS A 88 -13.34 14.89 5.75
CA LYS A 88 -13.58 16.07 6.60
C LYS A 88 -15.01 16.59 6.54
N VAL A 89 -15.66 16.48 5.40
CA VAL A 89 -17.06 16.92 5.23
C VAL A 89 -18.01 15.91 5.87
N PHE A 90 -17.83 14.60 5.59
CA PHE A 90 -18.77 13.56 6.00
C PHE A 90 -18.57 13.05 7.44
N LEU A 91 -17.32 13.04 7.93
CA LEU A 91 -16.99 12.52 9.26
C LEU A 91 -16.67 13.63 10.30
N LYS A 92 -17.18 14.82 10.06
CA LYS A 92 -16.96 15.97 10.94
C LYS A 92 -17.41 15.66 12.37
N GLY A 93 -16.49 15.72 13.34
CA GLY A 93 -16.78 15.52 14.75
C GLY A 93 -16.66 14.07 15.28
N THR A 94 -16.34 13.09 14.44
CA THR A 94 -16.19 11.68 14.88
C THR A 94 -14.80 11.36 15.45
N GLY A 95 -13.80 12.20 15.21
CA GLY A 95 -12.39 11.94 15.60
C GLY A 95 -11.72 10.81 14.82
N LEU A 96 -12.40 10.19 13.85
CA LEU A 96 -11.93 9.03 13.08
C LEU A 96 -11.53 9.39 11.63
N VAL A 97 -11.41 10.68 11.33
CA VAL A 97 -11.10 11.16 9.96
C VAL A 97 -9.78 10.60 9.47
N GLY A 98 -8.75 10.59 10.31
CA GLY A 98 -7.41 10.13 9.93
C GLY A 98 -7.38 8.65 9.57
N GLU A 99 -7.96 7.80 10.40
CA GLU A 99 -8.06 6.35 10.19
C GLU A 99 -8.90 6.02 8.96
N PHE A 100 -10.03 6.68 8.80
CA PHE A 100 -10.90 6.48 7.63
C PHE A 100 -10.19 6.81 6.32
N VAL A 101 -9.48 7.94 6.27
CA VAL A 101 -8.72 8.33 5.08
C VAL A 101 -7.64 7.28 4.77
N GLN A 102 -6.94 6.78 5.81
CA GLN A 102 -5.93 5.72 5.65
C GLN A 102 -6.52 4.46 5.02
N VAL A 103 -7.66 3.99 5.50
CA VAL A 103 -8.33 2.80 4.97
C VAL A 103 -8.77 3.00 3.52
N CYS A 104 -9.21 4.20 3.15
CA CYS A 104 -9.72 4.48 1.81
C CYS A 104 -8.64 4.54 0.73
N TYR A 105 -7.47 5.14 1.02
CA TYR A 105 -6.46 5.30 -0.04
C TYR A 105 -5.37 4.23 -0.01
N ARG A 106 -5.14 3.56 1.12
CA ARG A 106 -4.12 2.52 1.23
C ARG A 106 -4.55 1.25 0.52
N SER A 107 -4.00 1.01 -0.66
CA SER A 107 -4.23 -0.21 -1.42
C SER A 107 -3.06 -1.18 -1.28
N SER A 108 -3.33 -2.47 -1.50
CA SER A 108 -2.29 -3.51 -1.57
C SER A 108 -1.64 -3.57 -2.97
N ALA A 109 -1.26 -2.39 -3.51
CA ALA A 109 -0.70 -2.28 -4.85
C ALA A 109 0.60 -3.09 -5.01
N ALA A 110 1.44 -3.13 -3.98
CA ALA A 110 2.72 -3.83 -4.02
C ALA A 110 2.58 -5.36 -4.05
N ILE A 111 1.55 -5.92 -3.44
CA ILE A 111 1.36 -7.39 -3.37
C ILE A 111 0.29 -7.82 -4.36
N LEU A 112 -0.96 -7.39 -4.16
CA LEU A 112 -2.07 -7.80 -5.02
C LEU A 112 -1.96 -7.19 -6.42
N GLY A 113 -1.63 -5.91 -6.54
CA GLY A 113 -1.48 -5.25 -7.84
C GLY A 113 -0.40 -5.91 -8.70
N THR A 114 0.76 -6.19 -8.13
CA THR A 114 1.84 -6.89 -8.83
C THR A 114 1.45 -8.31 -9.23
N ALA A 115 0.77 -9.06 -8.32
CA ALA A 115 0.31 -10.41 -8.61
C ALA A 115 -0.73 -10.44 -9.74
N PHE A 116 -1.66 -9.48 -9.77
CA PHE A 116 -2.63 -9.35 -10.86
C PHE A 116 -1.95 -9.00 -12.20
N LEU A 117 -1.05 -8.03 -12.21
CA LEU A 117 -0.32 -7.67 -13.44
C LEU A 117 0.50 -8.83 -13.98
N GLN A 118 1.18 -9.57 -13.09
CA GLN A 118 1.91 -10.77 -13.48
C GLN A 118 0.98 -11.86 -14.03
N SER A 119 -0.20 -12.03 -13.45
CA SER A 119 -1.18 -13.03 -13.92
C SER A 119 -1.82 -12.66 -15.26
N ILE A 120 -2.03 -11.37 -15.52
CA ILE A 120 -2.72 -10.87 -16.72
C ILE A 120 -1.75 -10.68 -17.88
N TYR A 121 -0.61 -10.06 -17.64
CA TYR A 121 0.31 -9.62 -18.68
C TYR A 121 1.60 -10.45 -18.74
N GLY A 122 1.85 -11.35 -17.75
CA GLY A 122 3.09 -12.11 -17.65
C GLY A 122 4.30 -11.28 -17.24
N ASP A 123 4.13 -9.96 -17.06
CA ASP A 123 5.17 -9.02 -16.68
C ASP A 123 4.66 -8.02 -15.63
N ALA A 124 5.49 -7.73 -14.65
CA ALA A 124 5.18 -6.81 -13.55
C ALA A 124 6.06 -5.55 -13.53
N SER A 125 6.81 -5.28 -14.59
CA SER A 125 7.74 -4.14 -14.65
C SER A 125 7.07 -2.79 -14.44
N MET A 126 5.90 -2.59 -15.04
CA MET A 126 5.08 -1.38 -14.86
C MET A 126 4.58 -1.22 -13.42
N SER A 127 4.33 -2.33 -12.71
CA SER A 127 3.96 -2.30 -11.30
C SER A 127 5.07 -1.74 -10.43
N SER A 128 6.31 -2.09 -10.70
CA SER A 128 7.48 -1.61 -9.97
C SER A 128 7.64 -0.09 -10.08
N LEU A 129 7.42 0.48 -11.28
CA LEU A 129 7.41 1.93 -11.49
C LEU A 129 6.25 2.62 -10.77
N MET A 130 5.06 2.01 -10.78
CA MET A 130 3.90 2.52 -10.03
C MET A 130 4.17 2.51 -8.52
N ILE A 131 4.75 1.45 -7.98
CA ILE A 131 5.13 1.33 -6.57
C ILE A 131 6.11 2.43 -6.19
N LEU A 132 7.12 2.68 -7.03
CA LEU A 132 8.10 3.73 -6.80
C LEU A 132 7.46 5.13 -6.69
N GLY A 133 6.44 5.41 -7.52
CA GLY A 133 5.72 6.68 -7.49
C GLY A 133 4.72 6.80 -6.34
N SER A 134 4.06 5.72 -5.94
CA SER A 134 2.90 5.77 -5.04
C SER A 134 3.24 5.43 -3.59
N VAL A 135 4.08 4.42 -3.32
CA VAL A 135 4.29 3.90 -1.97
C VAL A 135 5.02 4.89 -1.04
N PRO A 136 6.07 5.61 -1.48
CA PRO A 136 6.66 6.65 -0.63
C PRO A 136 5.64 7.71 -0.23
N LEU A 137 4.77 8.09 -1.19
CA LEU A 137 3.72 9.06 -0.95
C LEU A 137 2.68 8.56 0.06
N TYR A 138 2.28 7.28 -0.02
CA TYR A 138 1.39 6.68 0.97
C TYR A 138 1.94 6.78 2.39
N ASN A 139 3.22 6.51 2.57
CA ASN A 139 3.84 6.57 3.89
C ASN A 139 3.97 8.01 4.40
N ILE A 140 4.39 8.95 3.56
CA ILE A 140 4.48 10.37 3.93
C ILE A 140 3.11 10.91 4.31
N MET A 141 2.10 10.68 3.46
CA MET A 141 0.75 11.17 3.71
C MET A 141 0.07 10.50 4.90
N ALA A 142 0.41 9.23 5.19
CA ALA A 142 -0.04 8.56 6.41
C ALA A 142 0.38 9.32 7.65
N VAL A 143 1.67 9.63 7.73
CA VAL A 143 2.23 10.40 8.86
C VAL A 143 1.57 11.77 8.96
N VAL A 144 1.46 12.49 7.84
CA VAL A 144 0.88 13.84 7.82
C VAL A 144 -0.59 13.82 8.29
N ILE A 145 -1.41 12.94 7.70
CA ILE A 145 -2.85 12.90 7.97
C ILE A 145 -3.12 12.45 9.41
N LEU A 146 -2.48 11.38 9.88
CA LEU A 146 -2.66 10.91 11.26
C LEU A 146 -2.20 11.95 12.28
N THR A 147 -1.12 12.67 11.99
CA THR A 147 -0.65 13.74 12.87
C THR A 147 -1.61 14.92 12.92
N LEU A 148 -2.18 15.31 11.79
CA LEU A 148 -3.09 16.47 11.72
C LEU A 148 -4.48 16.17 12.26
N GLU A 149 -4.97 14.94 12.08
CA GLU A 149 -6.33 14.54 12.47
C GLU A 149 -6.37 13.82 13.84
N SER A 150 -5.21 13.59 14.50
CA SER A 150 -5.18 12.97 15.83
C SER A 150 -5.88 13.83 16.89
N PRO A 151 -6.73 13.26 17.76
CA PRO A 151 -7.32 13.98 18.88
C PRO A 151 -6.28 14.63 19.81
N ALA A 152 -5.12 14.01 19.97
CA ALA A 152 -3.98 14.57 20.71
C ALA A 152 -3.38 15.82 20.03
N ALA A 153 -3.58 15.96 18.71
CA ALA A 153 -3.12 17.12 17.96
C ALA A 153 -3.91 18.41 18.31
N ALA A 154 -5.12 18.28 18.80
CA ALA A 154 -5.92 19.41 19.26
C ALA A 154 -5.37 20.05 20.55
N GLN A 155 -4.60 19.30 21.34
CA GLN A 155 -4.07 19.74 22.64
C GLN A 155 -2.64 20.30 22.58
N THR A 156 -1.88 20.00 21.51
CA THR A 156 -0.47 20.42 21.42
C THR A 156 -0.29 21.44 20.29
N GLY A 157 -0.16 22.71 20.66
CA GLY A 157 -0.14 23.85 19.72
C GLY A 157 1.06 23.97 18.77
N SER A 158 2.03 23.04 18.76
CA SER A 158 3.21 23.14 17.90
C SER A 158 3.30 22.02 16.86
N MET A 159 3.35 22.40 15.58
CA MET A 159 3.52 21.48 14.45
C MET A 159 4.80 20.63 14.57
N SER A 160 5.88 21.22 15.10
CA SER A 160 7.17 20.54 15.31
C SER A 160 7.08 19.42 16.37
N ALA A 161 6.34 19.63 17.44
CA ALA A 161 6.12 18.61 18.47
C ALA A 161 5.25 17.46 17.93
N LYS A 162 4.27 17.76 17.07
CA LYS A 162 3.43 16.77 16.39
C LYS A 162 4.25 15.88 15.48
N LEU A 163 5.15 16.45 14.68
CA LEU A 163 6.02 15.70 13.77
C LEU A 163 7.01 14.80 14.53
N LYS A 164 7.56 15.30 15.64
CA LYS A 164 8.50 14.54 16.48
C LYS A 164 7.83 13.34 17.15
N ASN A 165 6.62 13.51 17.67
CA ASN A 165 5.85 12.41 18.25
C ASN A 165 5.44 11.36 17.19
N CYS A 166 5.17 11.77 15.97
CA CYS A 166 4.82 10.87 14.89
C CYS A 166 6.01 10.05 14.38
N LEU A 167 7.20 10.64 14.32
CA LEU A 167 8.45 9.92 14.02
C LEU A 167 8.80 8.87 15.10
N LEU A 168 8.55 9.18 16.36
CA LEU A 168 8.72 8.23 17.47
C LEU A 168 7.69 7.10 17.41
N TYR A 169 6.44 7.39 17.07
CA TYR A 169 5.37 6.39 16.99
C TYR A 169 5.57 5.40 15.82
N THR A 170 6.16 5.83 14.70
CA THR A 170 6.51 4.92 13.58
C THR A 170 7.70 4.02 13.90
N SER A 171 8.57 4.41 14.81
CA SER A 171 9.70 3.61 15.28
C SER A 171 9.27 2.48 16.24
N ASP A 172 8.22 2.69 17.03
CA ASP A 172 7.69 1.69 17.98
C ASP A 172 6.68 0.71 17.34
N ALA A 173 6.14 1.04 16.16
CA ALA A 173 5.20 0.20 15.43
C ALA A 173 5.87 -0.71 14.36
N ALA A 174 7.18 -0.66 14.22
CA ALA A 174 8.01 -1.50 13.35
C ALA A 174 8.69 -2.60 14.15
#